data_4da9d18be480f09d44a3f9932f98c950
#
_entry.id   4da9d18be480f09d44a3f9932f98c950
#
_cell.length_a   1.000
_cell.length_b   1.000
_cell.length_c   1.000
_cell.angle_alpha   90.00
_cell.angle_beta   90.00
_cell.angle_gamma   90.00
#
_symmetry.space_group_name_H-M   'P 1'
#
loop_
_entity.id
_entity.type
_entity.pdbx_description
1 polymer ?
#
loop_
_entity_poly.entity_id
_entity_poly.type
_entity_poly.pdbx_seq_one_letter_code
_entity_poly.pdbx_strand_id
1 'polypeptide(L)'
;MKQKLLWLILVLATAAQGATLDAGTPYPPELKPAQQEAQAAYLAAELLARYHYKAMRIDDALSEKIFERYLKSIDSEKVFFVQADIDRFSADRTTLGDAMLKEDLTVPFAIFNLYGHRATERFAYARTLLKKGFDFQKNESYQYAREKESWPKTEEEMRELWRKRVKNDWLRLKLAGKDDKSIVELLDKRYDNALKRIGRVKSTDAFQAYMNAYTMSIEPHTNYLGLRAVEEFDISMRLSLVGIGAVLAGLDEYTTIRELVPGGPANLSGQLKIGDRIVGVAQGENGAMTDILGWRLDDTVRLIRGEADSVVVLDILPADAGPDGKHKLVSLVRKKISLEKQAAKASVHSTTDGKTTRRVGVITLPSFYEDFAARQKGVRDYRSATRDVARLLDELKKEKIDSVLIDLRNNGGGSLAEAIDLAGLFIDKGSVVQQRSASGEITVGSDTQAGVAWAGPLGVLINRASASASEIFAAAMQ
;
A
#
# COMPACT_ATOMS: atom_id res chain seq x y z
N MET A 1 -30.93 -30.91 67.22
CA MET A 1 -31.55 -29.90 66.35
C MET A 1 -30.42 -29.09 65.68
N LYS A 2 -30.12 -29.34 64.36
CA LYS A 2 -29.06 -28.71 63.64
C LYS A 2 -29.67 -27.70 62.67
N GLN A 3 -29.45 -26.42 62.88
CA GLN A 3 -29.81 -25.35 61.97
C GLN A 3 -28.76 -25.29 60.86
N LYS A 4 -29.19 -25.45 59.60
CA LYS A 4 -28.40 -25.25 58.40
C LYS A 4 -28.54 -23.77 57.99
N LEU A 5 -27.46 -23.02 58.06
CA LEU A 5 -27.34 -21.66 57.55
C LEU A 5 -27.13 -21.72 56.03
N LEU A 6 -28.11 -21.26 55.25
CA LEU A 6 -28.01 -21.10 53.79
C LEU A 6 -27.34 -19.74 53.51
N TRP A 7 -26.16 -19.77 52.92
CA TRP A 7 -25.53 -18.56 52.34
C TRP A 7 -26.05 -18.37 50.93
N LEU A 8 -26.80 -17.29 50.74
CA LEU A 8 -27.25 -16.82 49.43
C LEU A 8 -26.10 -15.97 48.82
N ILE A 9 -25.37 -16.51 47.84
CA ILE A 9 -24.40 -15.75 47.08
C ILE A 9 -25.17 -15.00 46.02
N LEU A 10 -25.31 -13.69 46.19
CA LEU A 10 -25.85 -12.75 45.21
C LEU A 10 -24.73 -12.46 44.19
N VAL A 11 -24.75 -13.13 43.05
CA VAL A 11 -23.89 -12.79 41.92
C VAL A 11 -24.50 -11.54 41.27
N LEU A 12 -23.92 -10.38 41.54
CA LEU A 12 -24.17 -9.16 40.76
C LEU A 12 -23.52 -9.35 39.38
N ALA A 13 -24.31 -9.78 38.41
CA ALA A 13 -23.95 -9.67 37.01
C ALA A 13 -24.00 -8.18 36.64
N THR A 14 -22.85 -7.50 36.65
CA THR A 14 -22.72 -6.22 36.00
C THR A 14 -22.83 -6.48 34.50
N ALA A 15 -24.01 -6.24 33.96
CA ALA A 15 -24.22 -6.18 32.52
C ALA A 15 -23.35 -5.04 31.98
N ALA A 16 -22.23 -5.38 31.35
CA ALA A 16 -21.53 -4.46 30.47
C ALA A 16 -22.53 -4.07 29.37
N GLN A 17 -23.04 -2.85 29.44
CA GLN A 17 -23.86 -2.26 28.37
C GLN A 17 -22.95 -2.04 27.17
N GLY A 18 -22.75 -3.11 26.42
CA GLY A 18 -22.19 -3.03 25.08
C GLY A 18 -23.05 -2.07 24.25
N ALA A 19 -22.43 -1.14 23.56
CA ALA A 19 -23.13 -0.28 22.62
C ALA A 19 -23.85 -1.17 21.61
N THR A 20 -25.19 -1.17 21.65
CA THR A 20 -25.99 -1.80 20.60
C THR A 20 -25.69 -1.04 19.31
N LEU A 21 -25.11 -1.74 18.32
CA LEU A 21 -25.08 -1.25 16.96
C LEU A 21 -26.53 -0.94 16.54
N ASP A 22 -26.68 0.12 15.75
CA ASP A 22 -27.93 0.36 15.01
C ASP A 22 -28.27 -0.96 14.28
N ALA A 23 -29.48 -1.50 14.43
CA ALA A 23 -29.86 -2.88 14.11
C ALA A 23 -29.76 -3.23 12.61
N GLY A 24 -28.62 -2.98 12.00
CA GLY A 24 -28.38 -3.17 10.56
C GLY A 24 -26.93 -3.20 10.11
N THR A 25 -25.95 -2.85 10.95
CA THR A 25 -24.55 -2.90 10.54
C THR A 25 -23.93 -4.25 10.94
N PRO A 26 -23.67 -5.16 9.98
CA PRO A 26 -23.08 -6.46 10.32
C PRO A 26 -21.61 -6.27 10.72
N TYR A 27 -21.17 -7.04 11.72
CA TYR A 27 -19.74 -7.18 12.02
C TYR A 27 -19.01 -7.86 10.86
N PRO A 28 -17.73 -7.54 10.64
CA PRO A 28 -16.92 -8.27 9.68
C PRO A 28 -16.85 -9.74 10.07
N PRO A 29 -16.72 -10.66 9.09
CA PRO A 29 -16.52 -12.07 9.38
C PRO A 29 -15.22 -12.26 10.18
N GLU A 30 -15.23 -13.21 11.11
CA GLU A 30 -14.05 -13.57 11.88
C GLU A 30 -12.98 -14.17 10.95
N LEU A 31 -11.82 -13.52 10.89
CA LEU A 31 -10.69 -13.99 10.12
C LEU A 31 -9.96 -15.09 10.89
N LYS A 32 -9.57 -16.15 10.17
CA LYS A 32 -8.79 -17.26 10.71
C LYS A 32 -7.50 -17.40 9.91
N PRO A 33 -6.36 -17.70 10.57
CA PRO A 33 -5.11 -17.95 9.86
C PRO A 33 -5.23 -19.21 9.01
N ALA A 34 -4.72 -19.16 7.78
CA ALA A 34 -4.54 -20.34 6.96
C ALA A 34 -3.26 -21.09 7.38
N GLN A 35 -3.26 -22.42 7.24
CA GLN A 35 -2.07 -23.22 7.54
C GLN A 35 -0.83 -22.76 6.77
N GLN A 36 -1.01 -22.38 5.50
CA GLN A 36 0.08 -21.84 4.66
C GLN A 36 0.63 -20.53 5.19
N GLU A 37 -0.19 -19.68 5.83
CA GLU A 37 0.25 -18.42 6.46
C GLU A 37 1.12 -18.71 7.69
N ALA A 38 0.72 -19.70 8.51
CA ALA A 38 1.50 -20.11 9.69
C ALA A 38 2.87 -20.70 9.28
N GLN A 39 2.90 -21.56 8.28
CA GLN A 39 4.16 -22.10 7.71
C GLN A 39 5.05 -21.00 7.10
N ALA A 40 4.46 -20.04 6.37
CA ALA A 40 5.21 -18.92 5.81
C ALA A 40 5.81 -18.02 6.91
N ALA A 41 5.08 -17.81 8.01
CA ALA A 41 5.58 -17.08 9.17
C ALA A 41 6.79 -17.76 9.80
N TYR A 42 6.69 -19.08 10.03
CA TYR A 42 7.79 -19.90 10.56
C TYR A 42 9.03 -19.82 9.67
N LEU A 43 8.86 -20.09 8.37
CA LEU A 43 9.97 -20.03 7.41
C LEU A 43 10.63 -18.65 7.33
N ALA A 44 9.84 -17.58 7.34
CA ALA A 44 10.36 -16.23 7.34
C ALA A 44 11.14 -15.93 8.63
N ALA A 45 10.66 -16.37 9.79
CA ALA A 45 11.35 -16.21 11.07
C ALA A 45 12.70 -16.95 11.08
N GLU A 46 12.73 -18.20 10.62
CA GLU A 46 13.96 -19.00 10.51
C GLU A 46 14.98 -18.39 9.54
N LEU A 47 14.54 -17.95 8.36
CA LEU A 47 15.41 -17.33 7.37
C LEU A 47 16.02 -16.02 7.88
N LEU A 48 15.22 -15.17 8.51
CA LEU A 48 15.68 -13.90 9.05
C LEU A 48 16.61 -14.11 10.27
N ALA A 49 16.30 -15.04 11.15
CA ALA A 49 17.18 -15.38 12.28
C ALA A 49 18.54 -15.90 11.83
N ARG A 50 18.62 -16.58 10.68
CA ARG A 50 19.85 -17.19 10.17
C ARG A 50 20.66 -16.29 9.23
N TYR A 51 19.98 -15.57 8.34
CA TYR A 51 20.64 -14.92 7.19
C TYR A 51 20.54 -13.40 7.20
N HIS A 52 19.68 -12.82 8.04
CA HIS A 52 19.58 -11.36 8.13
C HIS A 52 20.86 -10.75 8.71
N TYR A 53 21.28 -9.57 8.24
CA TYR A 53 22.45 -8.86 8.75
C TYR A 53 22.41 -8.63 10.28
N LYS A 54 21.23 -8.27 10.80
CA LYS A 54 20.93 -8.23 12.24
C LYS A 54 20.26 -9.53 12.67
N ALA A 55 20.94 -10.66 12.59
CA ALA A 55 20.41 -11.96 13.01
C ALA A 55 19.89 -11.88 14.46
N MET A 56 18.61 -11.59 14.62
CA MET A 56 17.94 -11.46 15.92
C MET A 56 17.13 -12.73 16.21
N ARG A 57 17.31 -13.28 17.39
CA ARG A 57 16.41 -14.33 17.90
C ARG A 57 15.11 -13.68 18.35
N ILE A 58 14.02 -14.40 18.18
CA ILE A 58 12.74 -14.04 18.77
C ILE A 58 12.83 -14.36 20.25
N ASP A 59 12.87 -13.30 21.06
CA ASP A 59 12.85 -13.32 22.51
C ASP A 59 11.74 -12.39 23.02
N ASP A 60 11.59 -12.30 24.35
CA ASP A 60 10.59 -11.44 24.99
C ASP A 60 10.71 -9.99 24.56
N ALA A 61 11.96 -9.47 24.44
CA ALA A 61 12.20 -8.08 24.06
C ALA A 61 11.84 -7.79 22.60
N LEU A 62 12.08 -8.73 21.69
CA LEU A 62 11.65 -8.61 20.30
C LEU A 62 10.13 -8.78 20.19
N SER A 63 9.55 -9.71 20.94
CA SER A 63 8.09 -9.92 21.00
C SER A 63 7.36 -8.66 21.48
N GLU A 64 7.88 -7.99 22.49
CA GLU A 64 7.34 -6.69 22.97
C GLU A 64 7.35 -5.61 21.88
N LYS A 65 8.43 -5.49 21.12
CA LYS A 65 8.53 -4.57 19.97
C LYS A 65 7.53 -4.94 18.86
N ILE A 66 7.35 -6.25 18.60
CA ILE A 66 6.37 -6.73 17.63
C ILE A 66 4.96 -6.33 18.07
N PHE A 67 4.62 -6.55 19.33
CA PHE A 67 3.33 -6.20 19.91
C PHE A 67 3.03 -4.70 19.76
N GLU A 68 3.96 -3.85 20.19
CA GLU A 68 3.80 -2.39 20.08
C GLU A 68 3.66 -1.92 18.64
N ARG A 69 4.50 -2.44 17.76
CA ARG A 69 4.47 -2.10 16.33
C ARG A 69 3.20 -2.59 15.66
N TYR A 70 2.72 -3.78 16.04
CA TYR A 70 1.49 -4.34 15.50
C TYR A 70 0.28 -3.48 15.87
N LEU A 71 0.11 -3.13 17.15
CA LEU A 71 -0.93 -2.21 17.59
C LEU A 71 -0.83 -0.85 16.90
N LYS A 72 0.39 -0.30 16.79
CA LYS A 72 0.62 0.97 16.08
C LYS A 72 0.25 0.87 14.60
N SER A 73 0.46 -0.27 13.94
CA SER A 73 0.15 -0.44 12.52
C SER A 73 -1.35 -0.46 12.23
N ILE A 74 -2.18 -0.93 13.18
CA ILE A 74 -3.63 -1.05 13.00
C ILE A 74 -4.41 0.09 13.67
N ASP A 75 -3.87 0.72 14.73
CA ASP A 75 -4.50 1.85 15.45
C ASP A 75 -3.47 2.93 15.82
N SER A 76 -2.78 3.52 14.83
CA SER A 76 -1.72 4.52 15.03
C SER A 76 -2.18 5.74 15.82
N GLU A 77 -3.41 6.21 15.58
CA GLU A 77 -3.99 7.39 16.22
C GLU A 77 -4.77 7.06 17.50
N LYS A 78 -4.78 5.80 17.91
CA LYS A 78 -5.47 5.31 19.13
C LYS A 78 -6.93 5.77 19.21
N VAL A 79 -7.65 5.49 18.13
CA VAL A 79 -9.05 5.90 17.94
C VAL A 79 -10.03 4.74 17.82
N PHE A 80 -9.53 3.50 17.84
CA PHE A 80 -10.38 2.31 17.76
C PHE A 80 -10.41 1.54 19.06
N PHE A 81 -9.26 1.17 19.63
CA PHE A 81 -9.17 0.44 20.90
C PHE A 81 -9.38 1.35 22.11
N VAL A 82 -9.94 0.77 23.18
CA VAL A 82 -9.86 1.32 24.52
C VAL A 82 -8.76 0.62 25.32
N GLN A 83 -8.32 1.20 26.44
CA GLN A 83 -7.23 0.62 27.25
C GLN A 83 -7.53 -0.83 27.67
N ALA A 84 -8.76 -1.17 28.02
CA ALA A 84 -9.15 -2.53 28.36
C ALA A 84 -8.95 -3.55 27.22
N ASP A 85 -9.07 -3.12 25.96
CA ASP A 85 -8.79 -3.96 24.81
C ASP A 85 -7.29 -4.31 24.73
N ILE A 86 -6.41 -3.34 25.05
CA ILE A 86 -4.97 -3.54 25.10
C ILE A 86 -4.58 -4.42 26.28
N ASP A 87 -5.18 -4.18 27.44
CA ASP A 87 -4.91 -4.94 28.67
C ASP A 87 -5.31 -6.41 28.51
N ARG A 88 -6.33 -6.71 27.72
CA ARG A 88 -6.74 -8.08 27.37
C ARG A 88 -5.61 -8.92 26.78
N PHE A 89 -4.75 -8.31 25.99
CA PHE A 89 -3.62 -8.98 25.34
C PHE A 89 -2.27 -8.69 26.03
N SER A 90 -2.28 -8.14 27.24
CA SER A 90 -1.05 -7.81 27.96
C SER A 90 -0.18 -9.03 28.28
N ALA A 91 -0.81 -10.19 28.54
CA ALA A 91 -0.11 -11.46 28.74
C ALA A 91 0.65 -11.95 27.49
N ASP A 92 0.18 -11.57 26.30
CA ASP A 92 0.78 -11.97 25.03
C ASP A 92 1.89 -11.02 24.56
N ARG A 93 2.13 -9.93 25.29
CA ARG A 93 3.08 -8.87 24.93
C ARG A 93 4.50 -9.41 24.69
N THR A 94 4.95 -10.29 25.55
CA THR A 94 6.29 -10.87 25.47
C THR A 94 6.37 -12.18 24.70
N THR A 95 5.23 -12.73 24.30
CA THR A 95 5.15 -14.02 23.59
C THR A 95 4.57 -13.92 22.17
N LEU A 96 4.20 -12.70 21.72
CA LEU A 96 3.58 -12.53 20.40
C LEU A 96 4.49 -13.00 19.26
N GLY A 97 5.80 -12.88 19.41
CA GLY A 97 6.78 -13.39 18.46
C GLY A 97 6.80 -14.92 18.37
N ASP A 98 6.51 -15.62 19.47
CA ASP A 98 6.47 -17.09 19.52
C ASP A 98 5.39 -17.69 18.61
N ALA A 99 4.35 -16.91 18.29
CA ALA A 99 3.28 -17.33 17.39
C ALA A 99 3.83 -17.87 16.05
N MET A 100 4.89 -17.26 15.53
CA MET A 100 5.56 -17.70 14.29
C MET A 100 6.29 -19.02 14.49
N LEU A 101 7.05 -19.15 15.59
CA LEU A 101 7.84 -20.36 15.88
C LEU A 101 6.97 -21.57 16.23
N LYS A 102 5.77 -21.33 16.76
CA LYS A 102 4.78 -22.35 17.11
C LYS A 102 3.80 -22.66 15.98
N GLU A 103 3.88 -21.94 14.86
CA GLU A 103 2.91 -21.97 13.76
C GLU A 103 1.47 -21.72 14.24
N ASP A 104 1.30 -20.95 15.32
CA ASP A 104 0.01 -20.61 15.92
C ASP A 104 -0.22 -19.08 15.88
N LEU A 105 -0.95 -18.65 14.87
CA LEU A 105 -1.28 -17.25 14.65
C LEU A 105 -2.61 -16.81 15.31
N THR A 106 -3.14 -17.59 16.25
CA THR A 106 -4.44 -17.30 16.90
C THR A 106 -4.46 -15.93 17.56
N VAL A 107 -3.44 -15.57 18.34
CA VAL A 107 -3.39 -14.29 19.07
C VAL A 107 -3.25 -13.10 18.12
N PRO A 108 -2.32 -13.07 17.14
CA PRO A 108 -2.28 -12.00 16.15
C PRO A 108 -3.62 -11.78 15.44
N PHE A 109 -4.30 -12.86 15.06
CA PHE A 109 -5.61 -12.76 14.40
C PHE A 109 -6.71 -12.30 15.37
N ALA A 110 -6.69 -12.71 16.64
CA ALA A 110 -7.63 -12.22 17.65
C ALA A 110 -7.53 -10.71 17.86
N ILE A 111 -6.30 -10.16 17.90
CA ILE A 111 -6.06 -8.72 17.96
C ILE A 111 -6.64 -8.03 16.73
N PHE A 112 -6.39 -8.56 15.53
CA PHE A 112 -6.88 -7.97 14.28
C PHE A 112 -8.41 -8.04 14.14
N ASN A 113 -9.02 -9.15 14.55
CA ASN A 113 -10.48 -9.30 14.58
C ASN A 113 -11.11 -8.29 15.54
N LEU A 114 -10.53 -8.12 16.73
CA LEU A 114 -11.00 -7.09 17.66
C LEU A 114 -10.91 -5.68 17.06
N TYR A 115 -9.81 -5.37 16.35
CA TYR A 115 -9.72 -4.12 15.61
C TYR A 115 -10.85 -3.95 14.59
N GLY A 116 -11.16 -4.97 13.80
CA GLY A 116 -12.27 -4.95 12.84
C GLY A 116 -13.62 -4.70 13.49
N HIS A 117 -13.88 -5.34 14.64
CA HIS A 117 -15.10 -5.11 15.43
C HIS A 117 -15.17 -3.68 15.96
N ARG A 118 -14.11 -3.19 16.61
CA ARG A 118 -14.04 -1.83 17.14
C ARG A 118 -14.18 -0.77 16.05
N ALA A 119 -13.50 -0.94 14.93
CA ALA A 119 -13.60 -0.02 13.80
C ALA A 119 -15.04 0.03 13.24
N THR A 120 -15.72 -1.11 13.16
CA THR A 120 -17.13 -1.18 12.76
C THR A 120 -18.02 -0.40 13.73
N GLU A 121 -17.88 -0.62 15.03
CA GLU A 121 -18.63 0.12 16.07
C GLU A 121 -18.42 1.64 15.96
N ARG A 122 -17.16 2.07 15.77
CA ARG A 122 -16.83 3.50 15.70
C ARG A 122 -17.40 4.17 14.46
N PHE A 123 -17.29 3.56 13.29
CA PHE A 123 -17.86 4.15 12.05
C PHE A 123 -19.39 4.10 12.05
N ALA A 124 -20.01 3.04 12.58
CA ALA A 124 -21.46 3.01 12.75
C ALA A 124 -21.93 4.13 13.70
N TYR A 125 -21.25 4.31 14.83
CA TYR A 125 -21.54 5.41 15.75
C TYR A 125 -21.36 6.79 15.09
N ALA A 126 -20.29 6.99 14.33
CA ALA A 126 -20.05 8.23 13.59
C ALA A 126 -21.24 8.59 12.67
N ARG A 127 -21.82 7.62 11.98
CA ARG A 127 -23.01 7.82 11.12
C ARG A 127 -24.24 8.26 11.94
N THR A 128 -24.42 7.74 13.15
CA THR A 128 -25.53 8.18 14.02
C THR A 128 -25.38 9.63 14.46
N LEU A 129 -24.15 10.13 14.64
CA LEU A 129 -23.88 11.51 15.00
C LEU A 129 -24.24 12.52 13.91
N LEU A 130 -24.14 12.12 12.64
CA LEU A 130 -24.50 12.98 11.50
C LEU A 130 -25.97 13.37 11.51
N LYS A 131 -26.85 12.47 11.99
CA LYS A 131 -28.31 12.73 12.07
C LYS A 131 -28.65 13.81 13.10
N LYS A 132 -27.82 13.97 14.15
CA LYS A 132 -28.06 14.91 15.27
C LYS A 132 -27.48 16.31 15.01
N GLY A 133 -26.48 16.41 14.11
CA GLY A 133 -25.73 17.65 13.90
C GLY A 133 -24.86 18.04 15.09
N PHE A 134 -24.26 19.24 15.02
CA PHE A 134 -23.33 19.73 16.03
C PHE A 134 -23.57 21.21 16.37
N ASP A 135 -23.39 21.53 17.64
CA ASP A 135 -23.33 22.91 18.13
C ASP A 135 -21.88 23.44 17.99
N PHE A 136 -21.68 24.37 17.09
CA PHE A 136 -20.39 25.01 16.83
C PHE A 136 -20.13 26.24 17.71
N GLN A 137 -21.07 26.67 18.54
CA GLN A 137 -20.87 27.74 19.53
C GLN A 137 -20.12 27.23 20.76
N LYS A 138 -20.17 25.91 21.01
CA LYS A 138 -19.45 25.30 22.12
C LYS A 138 -17.94 25.32 21.88
N ASN A 139 -17.21 26.02 22.79
CA ASN A 139 -15.75 26.07 22.76
C ASN A 139 -15.17 24.73 23.21
N GLU A 140 -14.63 23.96 22.27
CA GLU A 140 -13.98 22.68 22.51
C GLU A 140 -12.89 22.43 21.45
N SER A 141 -11.93 21.56 21.78
CA SER A 141 -10.82 21.22 20.90
C SER A 141 -10.80 19.73 20.58
N TYR A 142 -10.23 19.40 19.43
CA TYR A 142 -9.95 18.04 18.99
C TYR A 142 -8.48 17.90 18.61
N GLN A 143 -7.78 16.97 19.28
CA GLN A 143 -6.41 16.60 18.94
C GLN A 143 -6.45 15.51 17.87
N TYR A 144 -6.08 15.84 16.63
CA TYR A 144 -6.11 14.89 15.51
C TYR A 144 -4.84 14.04 15.41
N ALA A 145 -3.66 14.59 15.75
CA ALA A 145 -2.39 13.86 15.79
C ALA A 145 -2.25 13.18 17.17
N ARG A 146 -2.71 11.93 17.27
CA ARG A 146 -2.86 11.23 18.54
C ARG A 146 -1.85 10.11 18.78
N GLU A 147 -0.87 9.94 17.91
CA GLU A 147 0.13 8.86 18.02
C GLU A 147 0.78 8.77 19.43
N LYS A 148 1.02 9.94 20.05
CA LYS A 148 1.65 10.05 21.38
C LYS A 148 0.66 10.06 22.55
N GLU A 149 -0.65 10.09 22.27
CA GLU A 149 -1.67 10.06 23.29
C GLU A 149 -1.83 8.66 23.89
N SER A 150 -2.52 8.56 25.04
CA SER A 150 -2.97 7.28 25.59
C SER A 150 -4.23 6.80 24.88
N TRP A 151 -4.49 5.49 24.91
CA TRP A 151 -5.79 4.97 24.54
C TRP A 151 -6.86 5.51 25.49
N PRO A 152 -8.08 5.81 25.02
CA PRO A 152 -9.20 6.13 25.89
C PRO A 152 -9.42 5.01 26.92
N LYS A 153 -9.68 5.39 28.17
CA LYS A 153 -9.82 4.41 29.25
C LYS A 153 -11.17 3.69 29.22
N THR A 154 -12.19 4.38 28.76
CA THR A 154 -13.57 3.86 28.74
C THR A 154 -14.24 4.04 27.39
N GLU A 155 -15.34 3.34 27.15
CA GLU A 155 -16.18 3.52 25.96
C GLU A 155 -16.80 4.92 25.89
N GLU A 156 -17.06 5.57 27.04
CA GLU A 156 -17.57 6.94 27.09
C GLU A 156 -16.52 7.93 26.60
N GLU A 157 -15.26 7.79 27.03
CA GLU A 157 -14.14 8.59 26.53
C GLU A 157 -13.95 8.38 25.02
N MET A 158 -14.04 7.15 24.55
CA MET A 158 -13.95 6.82 23.12
C MET A 158 -15.11 7.44 22.33
N ARG A 159 -16.34 7.38 22.83
CA ARG A 159 -17.50 8.02 22.18
C ARG A 159 -17.35 9.53 22.12
N GLU A 160 -16.84 10.15 23.17
CA GLU A 160 -16.58 11.59 23.20
C GLU A 160 -15.45 11.96 22.19
N LEU A 161 -14.40 11.16 22.11
CA LEU A 161 -13.34 11.32 21.11
C LEU A 161 -13.92 11.27 19.69
N TRP A 162 -14.75 10.27 19.38
CA TRP A 162 -15.39 10.16 18.07
C TRP A 162 -16.40 11.27 17.80
N ARG A 163 -17.13 11.72 18.80
CA ARG A 163 -18.01 12.89 18.66
C ARG A 163 -17.22 14.12 18.23
N LYS A 164 -16.09 14.40 18.87
CA LYS A 164 -15.20 15.50 18.51
C LYS A 164 -14.57 15.32 17.14
N ARG A 165 -14.19 14.09 16.78
CA ARG A 165 -13.66 13.76 15.46
C ARG A 165 -14.65 14.07 14.35
N VAL A 166 -15.88 13.57 14.47
CA VAL A 166 -16.93 13.81 13.47
C VAL A 166 -17.29 15.29 13.39
N LYS A 167 -17.37 15.99 14.53
CA LYS A 167 -17.55 17.46 14.56
C LYS A 167 -16.41 18.19 13.84
N ASN A 168 -15.17 17.77 14.03
CA ASN A 168 -14.02 18.34 13.32
C ASN A 168 -14.09 18.08 11.82
N ASP A 169 -14.45 16.86 11.38
CA ASP A 169 -14.63 16.53 9.96
C ASP A 169 -15.73 17.41 9.33
N TRP A 170 -16.83 17.62 10.03
CA TRP A 170 -17.91 18.52 9.63
C TRP A 170 -17.42 19.97 9.52
N LEU A 171 -16.76 20.47 10.58
CA LEU A 171 -16.25 21.83 10.63
C LEU A 171 -15.31 22.14 9.46
N ARG A 172 -14.39 21.22 9.15
CA ARG A 172 -13.46 21.37 8.01
C ARG A 172 -14.19 21.51 6.66
N LEU A 173 -15.26 20.78 6.45
CA LEU A 173 -16.08 20.87 5.24
C LEU A 173 -16.90 22.17 5.23
N LYS A 174 -17.40 22.62 6.37
CA LYS A 174 -18.11 23.89 6.51
C LYS A 174 -17.20 25.07 6.23
N LEU A 175 -15.99 25.06 6.75
CA LEU A 175 -14.96 26.08 6.44
C LEU A 175 -14.51 26.06 4.96
N ALA A 176 -14.64 24.90 4.29
CA ALA A 176 -14.44 24.78 2.86
C ALA A 176 -15.65 25.22 2.02
N GLY A 177 -16.67 25.84 2.64
CA GLY A 177 -17.83 26.43 1.97
C GLY A 177 -18.96 25.46 1.61
N LYS A 178 -18.97 24.22 2.16
CA LYS A 178 -20.07 23.30 1.92
C LYS A 178 -21.26 23.58 2.86
N ASP A 179 -22.47 23.41 2.32
CA ASP A 179 -23.69 23.46 3.12
C ASP A 179 -23.88 22.17 3.94
N ASP A 180 -24.68 22.25 5.01
CA ASP A 180 -24.84 21.18 5.98
C ASP A 180 -25.41 19.88 5.36
N LYS A 181 -26.29 19.97 4.36
CA LYS A 181 -26.83 18.82 3.65
C LYS A 181 -25.77 18.07 2.87
N SER A 182 -24.99 18.79 2.07
CA SER A 182 -23.85 18.24 1.32
C SER A 182 -22.79 17.64 2.25
N ILE A 183 -22.57 18.23 3.45
CA ILE A 183 -21.64 17.71 4.46
C ILE A 183 -22.12 16.35 4.99
N VAL A 184 -23.40 16.24 5.37
CA VAL A 184 -23.98 14.98 5.84
C VAL A 184 -23.86 13.88 4.80
N GLU A 185 -24.29 14.16 3.56
CA GLU A 185 -24.18 13.18 2.46
C GLU A 185 -22.75 12.71 2.22
N LEU A 186 -21.80 13.64 2.22
CA LEU A 186 -20.38 13.34 1.99
C LEU A 186 -19.78 12.53 3.14
N LEU A 187 -20.04 12.89 4.39
CA LEU A 187 -19.51 12.19 5.55
C LEU A 187 -20.16 10.81 5.73
N ASP A 188 -21.48 10.70 5.51
CA ASP A 188 -22.16 9.40 5.54
C ASP A 188 -21.56 8.44 4.50
N LYS A 189 -21.37 8.89 3.26
CA LYS A 189 -20.71 8.10 2.21
C LYS A 189 -19.26 7.72 2.59
N ARG A 190 -18.50 8.62 3.23
CA ARG A 190 -17.13 8.31 3.70
C ARG A 190 -17.11 7.22 4.76
N TYR A 191 -17.99 7.30 5.75
CA TYR A 191 -18.06 6.32 6.84
C TYR A 191 -18.64 4.99 6.36
N ASP A 192 -19.63 5.01 5.46
CA ASP A 192 -20.14 3.81 4.80
C ASP A 192 -19.05 3.08 3.99
N ASN A 193 -18.27 3.82 3.20
CA ASN A 193 -17.13 3.26 2.49
C ASN A 193 -16.07 2.69 3.42
N ALA A 194 -15.88 3.26 4.62
CA ALA A 194 -14.97 2.70 5.62
C ALA A 194 -15.50 1.37 6.16
N LEU A 195 -16.79 1.27 6.47
CA LEU A 195 -17.46 0.03 6.88
C LEU A 195 -17.36 -1.05 5.82
N LYS A 196 -17.63 -0.71 4.56
CA LYS A 196 -17.48 -1.63 3.41
C LYS A 196 -16.05 -2.13 3.27
N ARG A 197 -15.02 -1.28 3.47
CA ARG A 197 -13.62 -1.72 3.44
C ARG A 197 -13.31 -2.70 4.58
N ILE A 198 -13.76 -2.42 5.79
CA ILE A 198 -13.57 -3.32 6.94
C ILE A 198 -14.21 -4.68 6.67
N GLY A 199 -15.44 -4.71 6.14
CA GLY A 199 -16.14 -5.96 5.80
C GLY A 199 -15.49 -6.78 4.67
N ARG A 200 -14.57 -6.19 3.91
CA ARG A 200 -13.85 -6.85 2.80
C ARG A 200 -12.41 -7.25 3.13
N VAL A 201 -11.97 -7.07 4.38
CA VAL A 201 -10.62 -7.47 4.82
C VAL A 201 -10.51 -8.99 4.83
N LYS A 202 -9.35 -9.52 4.43
CA LYS A 202 -9.06 -10.96 4.32
C LYS A 202 -8.00 -11.39 5.34
N SER A 203 -7.87 -12.71 5.55
CA SER A 203 -6.81 -13.29 6.39
C SER A 203 -5.42 -12.82 5.98
N THR A 204 -5.17 -12.75 4.66
CA THR A 204 -3.90 -12.28 4.10
C THR A 204 -3.56 -10.85 4.49
N ASP A 205 -4.55 -9.97 4.71
CA ASP A 205 -4.32 -8.59 5.15
C ASP A 205 -3.89 -8.57 6.64
N ALA A 206 -4.55 -9.37 7.49
CA ALA A 206 -4.18 -9.54 8.90
C ALA A 206 -2.79 -10.16 9.04
N PHE A 207 -2.53 -11.21 8.26
CA PHE A 207 -1.23 -11.88 8.21
C PHE A 207 -0.11 -10.91 7.80
N GLN A 208 -0.30 -10.17 6.73
CA GLN A 208 0.70 -9.20 6.25
C GLN A 208 0.97 -8.10 7.28
N ALA A 209 -0.06 -7.60 7.97
CA ALA A 209 0.12 -6.59 9.03
C ALA A 209 0.97 -7.13 10.18
N TYR A 210 0.72 -8.36 10.63
CA TYR A 210 1.50 -9.03 11.67
C TYR A 210 2.95 -9.28 11.22
N MET A 211 3.15 -9.84 10.03
CA MET A 211 4.49 -10.12 9.49
C MET A 211 5.32 -8.85 9.30
N ASN A 212 4.71 -7.75 8.88
CA ASN A 212 5.40 -6.47 8.80
C ASN A 212 5.72 -5.90 10.19
N ALA A 213 4.87 -6.12 11.19
CA ALA A 213 5.21 -5.75 12.56
C ALA A 213 6.45 -6.50 13.06
N TYR A 214 6.61 -7.78 12.73
CA TYR A 214 7.81 -8.57 13.01
C TYR A 214 9.03 -8.06 12.25
N THR A 215 8.97 -8.06 10.92
CA THR A 215 10.15 -7.76 10.08
C THR A 215 10.68 -6.35 10.33
N MET A 216 9.82 -5.36 10.44
CA MET A 216 10.20 -3.98 10.77
C MET A 216 10.65 -3.81 12.24
N SER A 217 10.42 -4.79 13.13
CA SER A 217 10.97 -4.77 14.49
C SER A 217 12.43 -5.20 14.54
N ILE A 218 12.92 -5.92 13.53
CA ILE A 218 14.34 -6.26 13.34
C ILE A 218 15.11 -5.00 12.92
N GLU A 219 14.63 -4.35 11.85
CA GLU A 219 15.14 -3.06 11.38
C GLU A 219 14.13 -2.41 10.36
N PRO A 220 14.21 -1.08 10.15
CA PRO A 220 13.14 -0.36 9.43
C PRO A 220 13.02 -0.67 7.93
N HIS A 221 14.02 -1.29 7.30
CA HIS A 221 14.03 -1.59 5.86
C HIS A 221 13.64 -3.03 5.54
N THR A 222 13.44 -3.89 6.56
CA THR A 222 13.01 -5.27 6.37
C THR A 222 11.48 -5.33 6.36
N ASN A 223 10.90 -5.74 5.22
CA ASN A 223 9.47 -5.82 5.03
C ASN A 223 9.05 -7.21 4.56
N TYR A 224 7.86 -7.63 4.94
CA TYR A 224 7.19 -8.80 4.38
C TYR A 224 6.28 -8.38 3.24
N LEU A 225 6.50 -8.92 2.07
CA LEU A 225 5.64 -8.73 0.90
C LEU A 225 4.81 -10.00 0.69
N GLY A 226 3.50 -9.91 0.91
CA GLY A 226 2.58 -10.98 0.48
C GLY A 226 2.54 -11.09 -1.05
N LEU A 227 1.98 -12.18 -1.58
CA LEU A 227 1.97 -12.49 -3.02
C LEU A 227 1.56 -11.30 -3.90
N ARG A 228 0.52 -10.58 -3.50
CA ARG A 228 0.05 -9.40 -4.22
C ARG A 228 1.10 -8.29 -4.25
N ALA A 229 1.70 -7.99 -3.10
CA ALA A 229 2.69 -6.92 -3.00
C ALA A 229 3.96 -7.25 -3.80
N VAL A 230 4.36 -8.53 -3.85
CA VAL A 230 5.43 -9.03 -4.73
C VAL A 230 5.07 -8.80 -6.20
N GLU A 231 3.85 -9.18 -6.63
CA GLU A 231 3.41 -8.98 -8.02
C GLU A 231 3.39 -7.49 -8.41
N GLU A 232 2.87 -6.62 -7.55
CA GLU A 232 2.87 -5.17 -7.78
C GLU A 232 4.30 -4.60 -7.81
N PHE A 233 5.19 -5.08 -6.95
CA PHE A 233 6.61 -4.73 -6.96
C PHE A 233 7.27 -5.13 -8.28
N ASP A 234 7.10 -6.38 -8.72
CA ASP A 234 7.65 -6.88 -9.98
C ASP A 234 7.14 -6.07 -11.19
N ILE A 235 5.86 -5.72 -11.22
CA ILE A 235 5.27 -4.88 -12.27
C ILE A 235 5.94 -3.50 -12.27
N SER A 236 6.12 -2.90 -11.08
CA SER A 236 6.74 -1.58 -10.95
C SER A 236 8.21 -1.59 -11.36
N MET A 237 8.91 -2.69 -11.12
CA MET A 237 10.31 -2.84 -11.49
C MET A 237 10.50 -3.10 -12.99
N ARG A 238 9.74 -4.01 -13.59
CA ARG A 238 9.84 -4.30 -15.04
C ARG A 238 9.10 -3.30 -15.93
N LEU A 239 8.37 -2.34 -15.34
CA LEU A 239 7.52 -1.37 -16.04
C LEU A 239 6.60 -2.01 -17.09
N SER A 240 6.12 -3.20 -16.83
CA SER A 240 5.18 -3.90 -17.70
C SER A 240 4.31 -4.87 -16.94
N LEU A 241 3.12 -5.09 -17.45
CA LEU A 241 2.20 -6.11 -16.96
C LEU A 241 1.55 -6.85 -18.12
N VAL A 242 1.01 -8.02 -17.86
CA VAL A 242 0.17 -8.74 -18.83
C VAL A 242 -1.29 -8.51 -18.47
N GLY A 243 -2.07 -8.01 -19.43
CA GLY A 243 -3.47 -7.70 -19.21
C GLY A 243 -4.16 -7.10 -20.43
N ILE A 244 -5.23 -6.39 -20.21
CA ILE A 244 -6.07 -5.80 -21.27
C ILE A 244 -5.70 -4.35 -21.63
N GLY A 245 -4.82 -3.69 -20.88
CA GLY A 245 -4.47 -2.29 -21.12
C GLY A 245 -5.58 -1.31 -20.73
N ALA A 246 -6.21 -1.50 -19.59
CA ALA A 246 -7.16 -0.58 -18.99
C ALA A 246 -6.76 -0.21 -17.57
N VAL A 247 -6.91 1.07 -17.20
CA VAL A 247 -6.80 1.55 -15.83
C VAL A 247 -8.19 1.45 -15.20
N LEU A 248 -8.28 0.71 -14.11
CA LEU A 248 -9.53 0.40 -13.43
C LEU A 248 -9.61 1.12 -12.08
N ALA A 249 -10.82 1.47 -11.66
CA ALA A 249 -11.09 2.02 -10.33
C ALA A 249 -12.38 1.42 -9.76
N GLY A 250 -12.38 1.18 -8.44
CA GLY A 250 -13.61 0.86 -7.73
C GLY A 250 -14.45 2.13 -7.55
N LEU A 251 -15.66 2.14 -8.08
CA LEU A 251 -16.63 3.20 -7.89
C LEU A 251 -17.96 2.58 -7.44
N ASP A 252 -18.34 2.88 -6.19
CA ASP A 252 -19.45 2.24 -5.50
C ASP A 252 -19.27 0.70 -5.50
N GLU A 253 -20.15 -0.07 -6.14
CA GLU A 253 -20.06 -1.54 -6.22
C GLU A 253 -19.41 -2.04 -7.51
N TYR A 254 -19.04 -1.13 -8.42
CA TYR A 254 -18.57 -1.46 -9.76
C TYR A 254 -17.06 -1.29 -9.90
N THR A 255 -16.46 -2.16 -10.69
CA THR A 255 -15.14 -1.93 -11.28
C THR A 255 -15.29 -1.15 -12.58
N THR A 256 -14.84 0.10 -12.59
CA THR A 256 -15.08 1.06 -13.68
C THR A 256 -13.79 1.34 -14.45
N ILE A 257 -13.86 1.42 -15.78
CA ILE A 257 -12.76 1.79 -16.65
C ILE A 257 -12.51 3.31 -16.54
N ARG A 258 -11.31 3.70 -16.12
CA ARG A 258 -10.89 5.10 -15.97
C ARG A 258 -10.06 5.61 -17.12
N GLU A 259 -9.23 4.73 -17.70
CA GLU A 259 -8.38 5.05 -18.84
C GLU A 259 -8.17 3.80 -19.66
N LEU A 260 -8.07 3.96 -20.99
CA LEU A 260 -7.63 2.93 -21.92
C LEU A 260 -6.19 3.25 -22.35
N VAL A 261 -5.29 2.30 -22.17
CA VAL A 261 -3.89 2.47 -22.58
C VAL A 261 -3.83 2.44 -24.10
N PRO A 262 -3.31 3.48 -24.76
CA PRO A 262 -3.17 3.50 -26.22
C PRO A 262 -2.39 2.28 -26.73
N GLY A 263 -2.91 1.63 -27.77
CA GLY A 263 -2.32 0.40 -28.31
C GLY A 263 -2.53 -0.87 -27.49
N GLY A 264 -3.15 -0.79 -26.32
CA GLY A 264 -3.55 -1.96 -25.53
C GLY A 264 -4.79 -2.67 -26.09
N PRO A 265 -4.99 -3.96 -25.77
CA PRO A 265 -6.11 -4.76 -26.29
C PRO A 265 -7.50 -4.11 -26.08
N ALA A 266 -7.76 -3.54 -24.91
CA ALA A 266 -9.01 -2.85 -24.62
C ALA A 266 -9.23 -1.63 -25.53
N ASN A 267 -8.17 -0.85 -25.78
CA ASN A 267 -8.22 0.30 -26.69
C ASN A 267 -8.41 -0.12 -28.15
N LEU A 268 -7.61 -1.11 -28.61
CA LEU A 268 -7.66 -1.60 -29.99
C LEU A 268 -8.97 -2.30 -30.34
N SER A 269 -9.67 -2.90 -29.37
CA SER A 269 -10.95 -3.55 -29.59
C SER A 269 -12.03 -2.58 -30.09
N GLY A 270 -11.91 -1.28 -29.74
CA GLY A 270 -12.95 -0.28 -30.00
C GLY A 270 -14.28 -0.53 -29.28
N GLN A 271 -14.38 -1.60 -28.49
CA GLN A 271 -15.62 -2.04 -27.84
C GLN A 271 -15.79 -1.48 -26.42
N LEU A 272 -14.72 -0.98 -25.81
CA LEU A 272 -14.72 -0.46 -24.44
C LEU A 272 -14.55 1.06 -24.44
N LYS A 273 -15.18 1.71 -23.45
CA LYS A 273 -15.13 3.16 -23.26
C LYS A 273 -14.78 3.50 -21.80
N ILE A 274 -14.25 4.70 -21.59
CA ILE A 274 -14.09 5.26 -20.25
C ILE A 274 -15.47 5.40 -19.60
N GLY A 275 -15.62 4.96 -18.37
CA GLY A 275 -16.87 4.93 -17.63
C GLY A 275 -17.64 3.60 -17.73
N ASP A 276 -17.29 2.71 -18.68
CA ASP A 276 -17.86 1.36 -18.72
C ASP A 276 -17.56 0.61 -17.41
N ARG A 277 -18.54 -0.15 -16.93
CA ARG A 277 -18.50 -0.91 -15.69
C ARG A 277 -18.36 -2.39 -15.98
N ILE A 278 -17.35 -3.02 -15.38
CA ILE A 278 -17.14 -4.46 -15.47
C ILE A 278 -17.95 -5.11 -14.34
N VAL A 279 -18.86 -6.00 -14.67
CA VAL A 279 -19.72 -6.70 -13.72
C VAL A 279 -19.44 -8.19 -13.66
N GLY A 280 -18.78 -8.75 -14.68
CA GLY A 280 -18.40 -10.14 -14.72
C GLY A 280 -17.10 -10.38 -15.48
N VAL A 281 -16.40 -11.47 -15.14
CA VAL A 281 -15.15 -11.90 -15.78
C VAL A 281 -15.16 -13.41 -15.98
N ALA A 282 -14.85 -13.87 -17.21
CA ALA A 282 -14.65 -15.29 -17.51
C ALA A 282 -13.25 -15.55 -18.09
N GLN A 283 -12.70 -16.72 -17.84
CA GLN A 283 -11.41 -17.16 -18.37
C GLN A 283 -11.61 -17.98 -19.62
N GLY A 284 -11.01 -17.55 -20.74
CA GLY A 284 -11.23 -18.16 -22.05
C GLY A 284 -12.63 -17.85 -22.62
N GLU A 285 -12.85 -18.19 -23.87
CA GLU A 285 -14.13 -17.89 -24.58
C GLU A 285 -15.34 -18.64 -24.00
N ASN A 286 -15.12 -19.83 -23.44
CA ASN A 286 -16.17 -20.70 -22.94
C ASN A 286 -16.13 -20.88 -21.41
N GLY A 287 -15.35 -20.06 -20.70
CA GLY A 287 -15.25 -20.14 -19.24
C GLY A 287 -16.53 -19.70 -18.53
N ALA A 288 -16.75 -20.23 -17.33
CA ALA A 288 -17.86 -19.76 -16.49
C ALA A 288 -17.68 -18.29 -16.12
N MET A 289 -18.74 -17.50 -16.29
CA MET A 289 -18.75 -16.10 -15.90
C MET A 289 -18.79 -15.99 -14.38
N THR A 290 -17.80 -15.28 -13.81
CA THR A 290 -17.75 -14.95 -12.40
C THR A 290 -18.33 -13.54 -12.22
N ASP A 291 -19.40 -13.42 -11.46
CA ASP A 291 -19.94 -12.13 -11.03
C ASP A 291 -18.95 -11.46 -10.06
N ILE A 292 -18.58 -10.22 -10.35
CA ILE A 292 -17.61 -9.44 -9.56
C ILE A 292 -18.22 -8.17 -8.94
N LEU A 293 -19.55 -8.06 -8.98
CA LEU A 293 -20.23 -6.91 -8.37
C LEU A 293 -19.91 -6.85 -6.86
N GLY A 294 -19.49 -5.69 -6.39
CA GLY A 294 -19.12 -5.52 -4.99
C GLY A 294 -17.76 -6.11 -4.60
N TRP A 295 -17.00 -6.73 -5.50
CA TRP A 295 -15.68 -7.26 -5.20
C TRP A 295 -14.66 -6.14 -4.93
N ARG A 296 -13.56 -6.51 -4.26
CA ARG A 296 -12.39 -5.63 -4.15
C ARG A 296 -11.77 -5.47 -5.54
N LEU A 297 -11.35 -4.24 -5.85
CA LEU A 297 -10.72 -3.94 -7.14
C LEU A 297 -9.52 -4.84 -7.45
N ASP A 298 -8.70 -5.12 -6.43
CA ASP A 298 -7.52 -5.98 -6.56
C ASP A 298 -7.87 -7.43 -6.93
N ASP A 299 -8.95 -7.97 -6.36
CA ASP A 299 -9.42 -9.32 -6.72
C ASP A 299 -9.93 -9.36 -8.16
N THR A 300 -10.68 -8.35 -8.58
CA THR A 300 -11.12 -8.19 -9.96
C THR A 300 -9.95 -8.04 -10.93
N VAL A 301 -8.98 -7.20 -10.61
CA VAL A 301 -7.78 -7.00 -11.44
C VAL A 301 -7.01 -8.30 -11.61
N ARG A 302 -6.93 -9.15 -10.57
CA ARG A 302 -6.28 -10.47 -10.66
C ARG A 302 -6.99 -11.40 -11.64
N LEU A 303 -8.33 -11.39 -11.68
CA LEU A 303 -9.07 -12.18 -12.67
C LEU A 303 -8.89 -11.65 -14.10
N ILE A 304 -8.77 -10.32 -14.26
CA ILE A 304 -8.59 -9.69 -15.57
C ILE A 304 -7.17 -9.89 -16.10
N ARG A 305 -6.14 -9.86 -15.23
CA ARG A 305 -4.76 -10.24 -15.56
C ARG A 305 -4.65 -11.74 -15.78
N GLY A 306 -3.55 -12.18 -16.37
CA GLY A 306 -3.29 -13.60 -16.62
C GLY A 306 -2.09 -13.78 -17.54
N GLU A 307 -1.94 -14.97 -18.10
CA GLU A 307 -0.85 -15.29 -19.04
C GLU A 307 -0.99 -14.50 -20.33
N ALA A 308 0.15 -14.17 -20.95
CA ALA A 308 0.17 -13.53 -22.26
C ALA A 308 -0.53 -14.44 -23.30
N ASP A 309 -1.23 -13.83 -24.23
CA ASP A 309 -1.96 -14.48 -25.32
C ASP A 309 -3.19 -15.32 -24.88
N SER A 310 -3.49 -15.34 -23.57
CA SER A 310 -4.73 -15.94 -23.06
C SER A 310 -5.94 -15.01 -23.25
N VAL A 311 -7.12 -15.59 -23.38
CA VAL A 311 -8.38 -14.86 -23.56
C VAL A 311 -9.03 -14.58 -22.20
N VAL A 312 -9.59 -13.37 -22.06
CA VAL A 312 -10.53 -12.98 -21.00
C VAL A 312 -11.80 -12.44 -21.61
N VAL A 313 -12.95 -12.86 -21.10
CA VAL A 313 -14.25 -12.31 -21.47
C VAL A 313 -14.78 -11.45 -20.34
N LEU A 314 -15.17 -10.22 -20.65
CA LEU A 314 -15.71 -9.25 -19.72
C LEU A 314 -17.21 -9.07 -19.98
N ASP A 315 -17.98 -9.14 -18.91
CA ASP A 315 -19.38 -8.69 -18.93
C ASP A 315 -19.41 -7.21 -18.55
N ILE A 316 -19.85 -6.39 -19.51
CA ILE A 316 -19.77 -4.94 -19.46
C ILE A 316 -21.16 -4.33 -19.37
N LEU A 317 -21.40 -3.56 -18.34
CA LEU A 317 -22.52 -2.63 -18.26
C LEU A 317 -22.05 -1.26 -18.78
N PRO A 318 -22.56 -0.76 -19.93
CA PRO A 318 -22.11 0.49 -20.54
C PRO A 318 -22.24 1.70 -19.61
N ALA A 319 -21.37 2.70 -19.80
CA ALA A 319 -21.33 3.90 -18.95
C ALA A 319 -22.66 4.69 -18.94
N ASP A 320 -23.36 4.71 -20.07
CA ASP A 320 -24.63 5.39 -20.29
C ASP A 320 -25.87 4.56 -19.91
N ALA A 321 -25.69 3.28 -19.56
CA ALA A 321 -26.75 2.41 -19.11
C ALA A 321 -27.07 2.60 -17.62
N GLY A 322 -28.35 2.45 -17.23
CA GLY A 322 -28.73 2.34 -15.82
C GLY A 322 -28.27 1.02 -15.18
N PRO A 323 -28.51 0.81 -13.86
CA PRO A 323 -28.14 -0.43 -13.19
C PRO A 323 -28.71 -1.70 -13.84
N ASP A 324 -29.93 -1.62 -14.38
CA ASP A 324 -30.63 -2.72 -15.03
C ASP A 324 -30.47 -2.67 -16.57
N GLY A 325 -29.45 -1.97 -17.07
CA GLY A 325 -29.19 -1.79 -18.48
C GLY A 325 -28.73 -3.07 -19.18
N LYS A 326 -28.81 -3.10 -20.50
CA LYS A 326 -28.35 -4.26 -21.28
C LYS A 326 -26.82 -4.36 -21.22
N HIS A 327 -26.36 -5.52 -20.83
CA HIS A 327 -24.93 -5.86 -20.81
C HIS A 327 -24.43 -6.26 -22.21
N LYS A 328 -23.10 -6.17 -22.39
CA LYS A 328 -22.41 -6.72 -23.56
C LYS A 328 -21.21 -7.55 -23.13
N LEU A 329 -20.98 -8.66 -23.81
CA LEU A 329 -19.78 -9.46 -23.60
C LEU A 329 -18.66 -8.96 -24.54
N VAL A 330 -17.48 -8.76 -23.99
CA VAL A 330 -16.30 -8.31 -24.72
C VAL A 330 -15.17 -9.31 -24.49
N SER A 331 -14.75 -10.00 -25.54
CA SER A 331 -13.61 -10.93 -25.52
C SER A 331 -12.33 -10.17 -25.87
N LEU A 332 -11.29 -10.34 -25.07
CA LEU A 332 -9.99 -9.69 -25.24
C LEU A 332 -8.86 -10.69 -25.06
N VAL A 333 -7.83 -10.57 -25.88
CA VAL A 333 -6.59 -11.32 -25.73
C VAL A 333 -5.63 -10.49 -24.88
N ARG A 334 -5.15 -11.07 -23.77
CA ARG A 334 -4.19 -10.41 -22.89
C ARG A 334 -2.84 -10.23 -23.61
N LYS A 335 -2.25 -9.08 -23.48
CA LYS A 335 -0.93 -8.77 -24.06
C LYS A 335 -0.03 -8.10 -23.02
N LYS A 336 1.28 -8.12 -23.28
CA LYS A 336 2.24 -7.33 -22.50
C LYS A 336 1.95 -5.83 -22.74
N ILE A 337 1.66 -5.11 -21.66
CA ILE A 337 1.40 -3.67 -21.65
C ILE A 337 2.61 -2.98 -21.05
N SER A 338 3.23 -2.06 -21.78
CA SER A 338 4.31 -1.22 -21.26
C SER A 338 3.78 -0.04 -20.46
N LEU A 339 4.44 0.27 -19.35
CA LEU A 339 4.10 1.38 -18.48
C LEU A 339 5.02 2.60 -18.76
N GLU A 340 5.12 3.00 -20.01
CA GLU A 340 6.00 4.11 -20.46
C GLU A 340 5.83 5.42 -19.69
N LYS A 341 4.61 5.69 -19.18
CA LYS A 341 4.36 6.88 -18.36
C LYS A 341 5.16 6.90 -17.06
N GLN A 342 5.60 5.72 -16.59
CA GLN A 342 6.37 5.52 -15.36
C GLN A 342 7.89 5.38 -15.63
N ALA A 343 8.33 5.42 -16.88
CA ALA A 343 9.73 5.40 -17.23
C ALA A 343 10.39 6.77 -17.06
N ALA A 344 11.72 6.80 -17.12
CA ALA A 344 12.50 8.03 -17.14
C ALA A 344 12.08 8.96 -18.30
N LYS A 345 12.07 10.26 -18.07
CA LYS A 345 11.69 11.28 -19.04
C LYS A 345 12.68 12.43 -19.02
N ALA A 346 12.91 13.03 -20.18
CA ALA A 346 13.74 14.22 -20.28
C ALA A 346 12.92 15.44 -20.71
N SER A 347 13.39 16.62 -20.28
CA SER A 347 12.94 17.93 -20.74
C SER A 347 14.12 18.89 -20.80
N VAL A 348 14.03 19.94 -21.63
CA VAL A 348 15.03 20.99 -21.70
C VAL A 348 14.44 22.28 -21.15
N HIS A 349 15.12 22.88 -20.19
CA HIS A 349 14.76 24.16 -19.60
C HIS A 349 15.84 25.19 -19.95
N SER A 350 15.42 26.33 -20.48
CA SER A 350 16.34 27.44 -20.76
C SER A 350 16.19 28.49 -19.67
N THR A 351 17.32 28.95 -19.12
CA THR A 351 17.37 30.07 -18.17
C THR A 351 18.32 31.13 -18.73
N THR A 352 17.94 32.40 -18.64
CA THR A 352 18.74 33.51 -19.12
C THR A 352 19.17 34.37 -17.93
N ASP A 353 20.48 34.52 -17.77
CA ASP A 353 21.10 35.41 -16.80
C ASP A 353 21.90 36.46 -17.55
N GLY A 354 21.40 37.69 -17.55
CA GLY A 354 21.95 38.77 -18.35
C GLY A 354 21.90 38.48 -19.85
N LYS A 355 23.07 38.34 -20.49
CA LYS A 355 23.18 38.04 -21.91
C LYS A 355 23.41 36.54 -22.21
N THR A 356 23.55 35.72 -21.20
CA THR A 356 23.88 34.32 -21.37
C THR A 356 22.63 33.46 -21.15
N THR A 357 22.25 32.73 -22.19
CA THR A 357 21.21 31.68 -22.09
C THR A 357 21.87 30.33 -21.89
N ARG A 358 21.47 29.64 -20.82
CA ARG A 358 21.91 28.27 -20.52
C ARG A 358 20.77 27.31 -20.71
N ARG A 359 21.06 26.15 -21.29
CA ARG A 359 20.09 25.07 -21.52
C ARG A 359 20.38 23.92 -20.56
N VAL A 360 19.47 23.63 -19.67
CA VAL A 360 19.56 22.55 -18.67
C VAL A 360 18.69 21.39 -19.14
N GLY A 361 19.31 20.23 -19.37
CA GLY A 361 18.60 18.99 -19.59
C GLY A 361 18.18 18.40 -18.25
N VAL A 362 16.87 18.23 -18.02
CA VAL A 362 16.34 17.62 -16.78
C VAL A 362 15.87 16.22 -17.10
N ILE A 363 16.42 15.22 -16.42
CA ILE A 363 15.97 13.83 -16.49
C ILE A 363 15.26 13.49 -15.18
N THR A 364 13.94 13.27 -15.24
CA THR A 364 13.15 12.79 -14.11
C THR A 364 13.17 11.27 -14.10
N LEU A 365 13.72 10.67 -13.05
CA LEU A 365 13.80 9.25 -12.84
C LEU A 365 12.87 8.83 -11.66
N PRO A 366 11.73 8.19 -11.93
CA PRO A 366 10.76 7.85 -10.88
C PRO A 366 11.19 6.71 -9.94
N SER A 367 11.99 5.76 -10.46
CA SER A 367 12.56 4.64 -9.71
C SER A 367 13.77 4.08 -10.44
N PHE A 368 14.61 3.31 -9.76
CA PHE A 368 15.69 2.52 -10.39
C PHE A 368 15.13 1.18 -10.85
N TYR A 369 14.31 1.21 -11.90
CA TYR A 369 13.58 0.05 -12.43
C TYR A 369 14.47 -0.85 -13.27
N GLU A 370 14.20 -2.16 -13.18
CA GLU A 370 14.91 -3.21 -13.91
C GLU A 370 14.02 -4.43 -14.13
N ASP A 371 13.97 -4.97 -15.33
CA ASP A 371 13.37 -6.28 -15.61
C ASP A 371 14.36 -7.38 -15.25
N PHE A 372 14.40 -7.73 -13.95
CA PHE A 372 15.30 -8.75 -13.39
C PHE A 372 15.20 -10.09 -14.14
N ALA A 373 13.97 -10.53 -14.45
CA ALA A 373 13.76 -11.81 -15.11
C ALA A 373 14.32 -11.81 -16.54
N ALA A 374 14.15 -10.73 -17.29
CA ALA A 374 14.68 -10.59 -18.63
C ALA A 374 16.22 -10.47 -18.60
N ARG A 375 16.79 -9.71 -17.65
CA ARG A 375 18.25 -9.62 -17.44
C ARG A 375 18.85 -11.00 -17.15
N GLN A 376 18.26 -11.74 -16.22
CA GLN A 376 18.74 -13.07 -15.84
C GLN A 376 18.70 -14.08 -17.01
N LYS A 377 17.70 -13.96 -17.90
CA LYS A 377 17.59 -14.75 -19.13
C LYS A 377 18.52 -14.29 -20.25
N GLY A 378 19.34 -13.27 -20.02
CA GLY A 378 20.27 -12.72 -21.02
C GLY A 378 19.57 -11.97 -22.17
N VAL A 379 18.35 -11.50 -21.99
CA VAL A 379 17.65 -10.67 -22.98
C VAL A 379 18.44 -9.36 -23.17
N ARG A 380 18.90 -9.09 -24.36
CA ARG A 380 19.77 -7.93 -24.63
C ARG A 380 19.06 -6.58 -24.42
N ASP A 381 17.78 -6.52 -24.73
CA ASP A 381 16.98 -5.29 -24.66
C ASP A 381 15.94 -5.39 -23.52
N TYR A 382 16.42 -5.70 -22.31
CA TYR A 382 15.57 -5.67 -21.13
C TYR A 382 15.34 -4.24 -20.63
N ARG A 383 14.23 -4.00 -19.94
CA ARG A 383 13.90 -2.69 -19.37
C ARG A 383 14.87 -2.35 -18.25
N SER A 384 15.50 -1.17 -18.31
CA SER A 384 16.53 -0.70 -17.39
C SER A 384 16.50 0.82 -17.29
N ALA A 385 16.57 1.35 -16.07
CA ALA A 385 16.66 2.77 -15.80
C ALA A 385 17.93 3.38 -16.41
N THR A 386 19.06 2.70 -16.26
CA THR A 386 20.36 3.13 -16.80
C THR A 386 20.33 3.27 -18.33
N ARG A 387 19.74 2.30 -19.02
CA ARG A 387 19.62 2.35 -20.48
C ARG A 387 18.73 3.48 -20.95
N ASP A 388 17.61 3.68 -20.28
CA ASP A 388 16.72 4.79 -20.61
C ASP A 388 17.40 6.14 -20.37
N VAL A 389 18.13 6.30 -19.25
CA VAL A 389 18.88 7.52 -18.95
C VAL A 389 20.01 7.73 -19.98
N ALA A 390 20.76 6.68 -20.35
CA ALA A 390 21.80 6.79 -21.39
C ALA A 390 21.22 7.27 -22.74
N ARG A 391 20.10 6.68 -23.17
CA ARG A 391 19.38 7.12 -24.37
C ARG A 391 18.92 8.57 -24.29
N LEU A 392 18.35 8.97 -23.15
CA LEU A 392 17.90 10.35 -22.92
C LEU A 392 19.07 11.34 -22.89
N LEU A 393 20.23 10.96 -22.35
CA LEU A 393 21.45 11.78 -22.42
C LEU A 393 21.90 12.00 -23.84
N ASP A 394 21.83 10.98 -24.69
CA ASP A 394 22.19 11.11 -26.10
C ASP A 394 21.21 12.00 -26.90
N GLU A 395 19.92 11.96 -26.53
CA GLU A 395 18.91 12.88 -27.08
C GLU A 395 19.18 14.32 -26.64
N LEU A 396 19.44 14.53 -25.35
CA LEU A 396 19.75 15.85 -24.78
C LEU A 396 21.03 16.48 -25.32
N LYS A 397 22.08 15.68 -25.61
CA LYS A 397 23.28 16.16 -26.26
C LYS A 397 23.02 16.73 -27.67
N LYS A 398 22.12 16.12 -28.46
CA LYS A 398 21.67 16.64 -29.74
C LYS A 398 20.98 17.98 -29.61
N GLU A 399 20.31 18.21 -28.48
CA GLU A 399 19.69 19.48 -28.12
C GLU A 399 20.71 20.54 -27.66
N LYS A 400 22.01 20.23 -27.62
CA LYS A 400 23.10 21.12 -27.20
C LYS A 400 22.86 21.75 -25.81
N ILE A 401 22.60 20.90 -24.83
CA ILE A 401 22.47 21.31 -23.44
C ILE A 401 23.82 21.68 -22.82
N ASP A 402 23.84 22.59 -21.84
CA ASP A 402 25.05 23.01 -21.12
C ASP A 402 25.27 22.21 -19.83
N SER A 403 24.21 21.64 -19.25
CA SER A 403 24.26 20.91 -18.00
C SER A 403 23.11 19.90 -17.91
N VAL A 404 23.29 18.90 -17.04
CA VAL A 404 22.27 17.86 -16.74
C VAL A 404 21.82 17.98 -15.28
N LEU A 405 20.54 17.79 -15.06
CA LEU A 405 19.93 17.69 -13.75
C LEU A 405 19.17 16.36 -13.67
N ILE A 406 19.58 15.47 -12.76
CA ILE A 406 18.85 14.23 -12.46
C ILE A 406 17.87 14.51 -11.31
N ASP A 407 16.58 14.39 -11.58
CA ASP A 407 15.52 14.60 -10.60
C ASP A 407 15.09 13.26 -10.00
N LEU A 408 15.53 13.02 -8.76
CA LEU A 408 15.21 11.86 -7.93
C LEU A 408 14.19 12.20 -6.82
N ARG A 409 13.54 13.32 -6.87
CA ARG A 409 12.50 13.66 -5.88
C ARG A 409 11.37 12.65 -5.95
N ASN A 410 10.95 12.14 -4.79
CA ASN A 410 9.95 11.09 -4.64
C ASN A 410 10.36 9.71 -5.22
N ASN A 411 11.64 9.52 -5.53
CA ASN A 411 12.19 8.23 -5.97
C ASN A 411 12.64 7.42 -4.74
N GLY A 412 11.89 6.41 -4.35
CA GLY A 412 12.17 5.54 -3.20
C GLY A 412 13.30 4.52 -3.43
N GLY A 413 13.98 4.56 -4.57
CA GLY A 413 15.06 3.62 -4.91
C GLY A 413 14.67 2.60 -5.98
N GLY A 414 15.12 1.37 -5.84
CA GLY A 414 14.92 0.26 -6.76
C GLY A 414 16.12 -0.68 -6.81
N SER A 415 16.55 -1.10 -8.00
CA SER A 415 17.66 -2.01 -8.21
C SER A 415 19.01 -1.39 -7.80
N LEU A 416 19.75 -2.11 -6.96
CA LEU A 416 21.14 -1.75 -6.62
C LEU A 416 22.05 -1.77 -7.83
N ALA A 417 21.88 -2.75 -8.72
CA ALA A 417 22.66 -2.84 -9.95
C ALA A 417 22.43 -1.61 -10.83
N GLU A 418 21.18 -1.16 -10.97
CA GLU A 418 20.86 0.07 -11.70
C GLU A 418 21.47 1.32 -11.06
N ALA A 419 21.58 1.38 -9.72
CA ALA A 419 22.24 2.50 -9.04
C ALA A 419 23.73 2.56 -9.38
N ILE A 420 24.40 1.39 -9.43
CA ILE A 420 25.81 1.28 -9.78
C ILE A 420 26.01 1.60 -11.26
N ASP A 421 25.26 0.94 -12.15
CA ASP A 421 25.37 1.10 -13.59
C ASP A 421 25.03 2.55 -14.02
N LEU A 422 24.02 3.17 -13.39
CA LEU A 422 23.65 4.56 -13.66
C LEU A 422 24.74 5.54 -13.21
N ALA A 423 25.38 5.30 -12.06
CA ALA A 423 26.52 6.12 -11.62
C ALA A 423 27.66 6.07 -12.65
N GLY A 424 27.91 4.91 -13.27
CA GLY A 424 28.90 4.75 -14.32
C GLY A 424 28.65 5.57 -15.58
N LEU A 425 27.44 6.13 -15.80
CA LEU A 425 27.21 7.09 -16.87
C LEU A 425 27.89 8.45 -16.63
N PHE A 426 28.27 8.75 -15.38
CA PHE A 426 28.79 10.05 -14.93
C PHE A 426 30.18 9.99 -14.30
N ILE A 427 30.65 8.81 -13.89
CA ILE A 427 32.00 8.61 -13.35
C ILE A 427 32.82 7.70 -14.28
N ASP A 428 34.14 7.93 -14.34
CA ASP A 428 35.07 7.07 -15.10
C ASP A 428 35.70 6.04 -14.16
N LYS A 429 35.04 4.91 -13.97
CA LYS A 429 35.39 3.82 -13.07
C LYS A 429 35.47 4.25 -11.58
N GLY A 430 35.13 3.38 -10.72
CA GLY A 430 35.31 3.59 -9.30
C GLY A 430 34.25 2.93 -8.43
N SER A 431 34.46 3.00 -7.15
CA SER A 431 33.54 2.47 -6.13
C SER A 431 32.32 3.35 -5.99
N VAL A 432 31.15 2.74 -6.01
CA VAL A 432 29.85 3.41 -5.87
C VAL A 432 29.23 3.14 -4.50
N VAL A 433 29.30 1.90 -4.03
CA VAL A 433 28.65 1.48 -2.79
C VAL A 433 29.37 0.29 -2.16
N GLN A 434 29.32 0.17 -0.84
CA GLN A 434 29.79 -0.99 -0.10
C GLN A 434 28.61 -1.72 0.56
N GLN A 435 28.65 -3.05 0.51
CA GLN A 435 27.75 -3.93 1.19
C GLN A 435 28.52 -4.82 2.17
N ARG A 436 28.04 -4.91 3.41
CA ARG A 436 28.57 -5.84 4.40
C ARG A 436 27.56 -6.94 4.67
N SER A 437 27.98 -8.20 4.53
CA SER A 437 27.13 -9.37 4.83
C SER A 437 27.07 -9.65 6.32
N ALA A 438 26.20 -10.56 6.74
CA ALA A 438 26.10 -11.05 8.11
C ALA A 438 27.39 -11.73 8.58
N SER A 439 28.19 -12.34 7.67
CA SER A 439 29.49 -12.92 7.95
C SER A 439 30.59 -11.86 8.16
N GLY A 440 30.29 -10.58 7.92
CA GLY A 440 31.26 -9.49 7.99
C GLY A 440 32.02 -9.23 6.69
N GLU A 441 31.81 -10.02 5.63
CA GLU A 441 32.38 -9.82 4.33
C GLU A 441 31.90 -8.51 3.70
N ILE A 442 32.83 -7.73 3.13
CA ILE A 442 32.54 -6.47 2.45
C ILE A 442 32.66 -6.68 0.94
N THR A 443 31.56 -6.45 0.23
CA THR A 443 31.54 -6.41 -1.22
C THR A 443 31.45 -4.95 -1.67
N VAL A 444 32.28 -4.55 -2.64
CA VAL A 444 32.28 -3.20 -3.20
C VAL A 444 31.59 -3.24 -4.57
N GLY A 445 30.47 -2.58 -4.68
CA GLY A 445 29.82 -2.31 -5.98
C GLY A 445 30.54 -1.15 -6.66
N SER A 446 31.12 -1.41 -7.84
CA SER A 446 31.93 -0.44 -8.56
C SER A 446 31.52 -0.40 -10.03
N ASP A 447 31.63 0.78 -10.64
CA ASP A 447 31.70 0.85 -12.09
C ASP A 447 33.07 0.37 -12.56
N THR A 448 33.09 -0.54 -13.52
CA THR A 448 34.29 -1.12 -14.11
C THR A 448 34.54 -0.66 -15.57
N GLN A 449 33.57 0.07 -16.14
CA GLN A 449 33.63 0.54 -17.50
C GLN A 449 34.42 1.85 -17.58
N ALA A 450 35.22 2.03 -18.62
CA ALA A 450 35.93 3.26 -18.90
C ALA A 450 35.06 4.25 -19.66
N GLY A 451 35.20 5.53 -19.35
CA GLY A 451 34.49 6.63 -19.98
C GLY A 451 33.19 6.97 -19.33
N VAL A 452 32.62 8.10 -19.69
CA VAL A 452 31.37 8.62 -19.14
C VAL A 452 30.40 8.97 -20.28
N ALA A 453 29.12 8.77 -20.04
CA ALA A 453 28.10 9.21 -20.97
C ALA A 453 27.91 10.74 -20.94
N TRP A 454 28.18 11.39 -19.81
CA TRP A 454 28.12 12.83 -19.64
C TRP A 454 29.29 13.33 -18.79
N ALA A 455 30.12 14.20 -19.35
CA ALA A 455 31.30 14.80 -18.70
C ALA A 455 31.09 16.28 -18.33
N GLY A 456 29.92 16.86 -18.60
CA GLY A 456 29.59 18.25 -18.29
C GLY A 456 29.05 18.44 -16.84
N PRO A 457 28.66 19.65 -16.48
CA PRO A 457 28.08 19.92 -15.16
C PRO A 457 26.85 19.07 -14.90
N LEU A 458 26.80 18.46 -13.70
CA LEU A 458 25.75 17.59 -13.22
C LEU A 458 25.18 18.11 -11.89
N GLY A 459 23.87 18.15 -11.79
CA GLY A 459 23.16 18.38 -10.52
C GLY A 459 22.23 17.20 -10.23
N VAL A 460 21.98 16.95 -8.95
CA VAL A 460 21.03 15.93 -8.49
C VAL A 460 20.03 16.55 -7.55
N LEU A 461 18.74 16.41 -7.86
CA LEU A 461 17.63 16.84 -6.98
C LEU A 461 17.13 15.65 -6.16
N ILE A 462 17.13 15.82 -4.85
CA ILE A 462 16.57 14.86 -3.89
C ILE A 462 15.56 15.54 -2.96
N ASN A 463 14.73 14.75 -2.30
CA ASN A 463 13.85 15.20 -1.22
C ASN A 463 13.74 14.11 -0.13
N ARG A 464 12.89 14.34 0.88
CA ARG A 464 12.72 13.39 2.01
C ARG A 464 12.18 12.02 1.59
N ALA A 465 11.62 11.88 0.41
CA ALA A 465 11.14 10.60 -0.14
C ALA A 465 12.18 9.94 -1.09
N SER A 466 13.32 10.59 -1.34
CA SER A 466 14.44 9.96 -2.04
C SER A 466 15.14 9.00 -1.10
N ALA A 467 15.22 7.72 -1.44
CA ALA A 467 15.74 6.69 -0.54
C ALA A 467 16.51 5.59 -1.30
N SER A 468 17.29 4.78 -0.56
CA SER A 468 17.96 3.57 -1.07
C SER A 468 18.86 3.87 -2.29
N ALA A 469 18.58 3.30 -3.47
CA ALA A 469 19.34 3.51 -4.72
C ALA A 469 19.49 5.00 -5.07
N SER A 470 18.51 5.85 -4.75
CA SER A 470 18.60 7.31 -4.94
C SER A 470 19.67 7.93 -4.04
N GLU A 471 19.79 7.47 -2.80
CA GLU A 471 20.82 7.93 -1.85
C GLU A 471 22.20 7.47 -2.30
N ILE A 472 22.32 6.20 -2.77
CA ILE A 472 23.55 5.63 -3.30
C ILE A 472 24.05 6.46 -4.49
N PHE A 473 23.16 6.71 -5.46
CA PHE A 473 23.52 7.52 -6.64
C PHE A 473 23.91 8.95 -6.23
N ALA A 474 23.11 9.62 -5.40
CA ALA A 474 23.39 10.99 -4.98
C ALA A 474 24.72 11.10 -4.23
N ALA A 475 25.03 10.14 -3.33
CA ALA A 475 26.29 10.09 -2.60
C ALA A 475 27.49 9.82 -3.53
N ALA A 476 27.32 8.96 -4.53
CA ALA A 476 28.38 8.67 -5.53
C ALA A 476 28.71 9.90 -6.41
N MET A 477 27.72 10.80 -6.62
CA MET A 477 27.91 12.03 -7.42
C MET A 477 28.49 13.18 -6.58
N GLN A 478 28.40 13.14 -5.24
CA GLN A 478 28.91 14.14 -4.31
C GLN A 478 30.42 14.03 -4.13
#